data_e4b47e923838db21b00f8b37ac1ce42d
#
_entry.id   e4b47e923838db21b00f8b37ac1ce42d
#
_cell.length_a   1.000
_cell.length_b   1.000
_cell.length_c   1.000
_cell.angle_alpha   90.00
_cell.angle_beta   90.00
_cell.angle_gamma   90.00
#
_symmetry.space_group_name_H-M   'P 1'
#
loop_
_entity.id
_entity.type
_entity.pdbx_description
1 polymer ?
#
loop_
_entity_poly.entity_id
_entity_poly.type
_entity_poly.pdbx_seq_one_letter_code
_entity_poly.pdbx_strand_id
1 'polypeptide(L)'
;MKKIIFNSLRKNKINIDEDLFYYGWSVSVNYLLYVIMTLAVSLYFHCFYNTIVFLVLYIPIRRYIGGFHFSNNTLCIFVSTIVSVIPAILSKYYVINTLVNILFNIILIAETVLIAPIDHPNKRLNDIQFKLYKKKALVTEISYLGIVILSEFFAFSTVPNLIFYVDIISICSLSISYIKSSL
;
A
#
# COMPACT_ATOMS: atom_id res chain seq x y z
N MET A 1 -11.31 -24.43 -9.23
CA MET A 1 -10.89 -24.05 -7.88
C MET A 1 -11.88 -23.08 -7.21
N LYS A 2 -12.23 -21.92 -7.79
CA LYS A 2 -13.17 -20.93 -7.21
C LYS A 2 -14.49 -21.55 -6.73
N LYS A 3 -15.21 -22.28 -7.62
CA LYS A 3 -16.50 -22.94 -7.30
C LYS A 3 -16.40 -23.99 -6.19
N ILE A 4 -15.27 -24.70 -6.10
CA ILE A 4 -15.07 -25.73 -5.06
C ILE A 4 -14.98 -25.07 -3.68
N ILE A 5 -14.21 -24.00 -3.56
CA ILE A 5 -14.06 -23.25 -2.31
C ILE A 5 -15.39 -22.61 -1.91
N PHE A 6 -16.09 -21.96 -2.85
CA PHE A 6 -17.40 -21.37 -2.59
C PHE A 6 -18.42 -22.41 -2.09
N ASN A 7 -18.51 -23.57 -2.77
CA ASN A 7 -19.40 -24.65 -2.35
C ASN A 7 -19.03 -25.23 -0.99
N SER A 8 -17.73 -25.30 -0.65
CA SER A 8 -17.27 -25.74 0.67
C SER A 8 -17.68 -24.77 1.77
N LEU A 9 -17.56 -23.44 1.53
CA LEU A 9 -18.01 -22.42 2.46
C LEU A 9 -19.53 -22.50 2.70
N ARG A 10 -20.31 -22.65 1.63
CA ARG A 10 -21.77 -22.77 1.68
C ARG A 10 -22.21 -24.06 2.43
N LYS A 11 -21.47 -25.15 2.23
CA LYS A 11 -21.70 -26.42 2.96
C LYS A 11 -21.49 -26.27 4.47
N ASN A 12 -20.56 -25.40 4.87
CA ASN A 12 -20.28 -25.06 6.27
C ASN A 12 -21.23 -23.98 6.83
N LYS A 13 -22.38 -23.71 6.19
CA LYS A 13 -23.40 -22.73 6.60
C LYS A 13 -22.89 -21.28 6.69
N ILE A 14 -21.79 -20.95 6.02
CA ILE A 14 -21.30 -19.58 5.94
C ILE A 14 -22.06 -18.91 4.80
N ASN A 15 -22.98 -17.99 5.15
CA ASN A 15 -23.80 -17.27 4.18
C ASN A 15 -22.99 -16.09 3.62
N ILE A 16 -22.39 -16.28 2.46
CA ILE A 16 -21.61 -15.26 1.75
C ILE A 16 -22.31 -14.99 0.42
N ASP A 17 -22.47 -13.71 0.10
CA ASP A 17 -22.93 -13.28 -1.22
C ASP A 17 -21.93 -13.77 -2.30
N GLU A 18 -22.48 -14.38 -3.34
CA GLU A 18 -21.69 -14.97 -4.43
C GLU A 18 -20.86 -13.93 -5.16
N ASP A 19 -21.43 -12.78 -5.46
CA ASP A 19 -20.75 -11.68 -6.17
C ASP A 19 -19.60 -11.10 -5.31
N LEU A 20 -19.84 -10.92 -4.02
CA LEU A 20 -18.84 -10.47 -3.08
C LEU A 20 -17.68 -11.47 -2.95
N PHE A 21 -17.98 -12.78 -2.95
CA PHE A 21 -16.96 -13.83 -2.93
C PHE A 21 -16.10 -13.81 -4.19
N TYR A 22 -16.71 -13.74 -5.38
CA TYR A 22 -15.96 -13.71 -6.64
C TYR A 22 -15.13 -12.44 -6.81
N TYR A 23 -15.65 -11.32 -6.36
CA TYR A 23 -14.90 -10.07 -6.31
C TYR A 23 -13.67 -10.20 -5.40
N GLY A 24 -13.86 -10.63 -4.15
CA GLY A 24 -12.77 -10.83 -3.19
C GLY A 24 -11.71 -11.82 -3.68
N TRP A 25 -12.14 -12.92 -4.34
CA TRP A 25 -11.25 -13.88 -4.97
C TRP A 25 -10.39 -13.25 -6.08
N SER A 26 -11.02 -12.48 -6.97
CA SER A 26 -10.31 -11.80 -8.05
C SER A 26 -9.27 -10.82 -7.52
N VAL A 27 -9.63 -10.02 -6.53
CA VAL A 27 -8.72 -9.07 -5.87
C VAL A 27 -7.55 -9.82 -5.22
N SER A 28 -7.80 -10.94 -4.52
CA SER A 28 -6.76 -11.72 -3.84
C SER A 28 -5.77 -12.33 -4.83
N VAL A 29 -6.27 -12.87 -5.96
CA VAL A 29 -5.41 -13.44 -7.02
C VAL A 29 -4.55 -12.36 -7.67
N ASN A 30 -5.13 -11.20 -8.02
CA ASN A 30 -4.38 -10.09 -8.60
C ASN A 30 -3.29 -9.57 -7.63
N TYR A 31 -3.61 -9.54 -6.35
CA TYR A 31 -2.66 -9.14 -5.32
C TYR A 31 -1.50 -10.14 -5.17
N LEU A 32 -1.81 -11.44 -5.19
CA LEU A 32 -0.80 -12.50 -5.17
C LEU A 32 0.12 -12.42 -6.40
N LEU A 33 -0.47 -12.23 -7.59
CA LEU A 33 0.28 -12.04 -8.83
C LEU A 33 1.20 -10.81 -8.76
N TYR A 34 0.71 -9.69 -8.25
CA TYR A 34 1.52 -8.50 -8.01
C TYR A 34 2.73 -8.80 -7.12
N VAL A 35 2.53 -9.45 -5.99
CA VAL A 35 3.63 -9.78 -5.06
C VAL A 35 4.65 -10.71 -5.72
N ILE A 36 4.19 -11.78 -6.39
CA ILE A 36 5.07 -12.73 -7.09
C ILE A 36 5.89 -12.01 -8.16
N MET A 37 5.24 -11.21 -9.02
CA MET A 37 5.92 -10.45 -10.08
C MET A 37 6.94 -9.47 -9.51
N THR A 38 6.58 -8.74 -8.46
CA THR A 38 7.47 -7.79 -7.79
C THR A 38 8.70 -8.48 -7.21
N LEU A 39 8.52 -9.62 -6.54
CA LEU A 39 9.64 -10.40 -6.00
C LEU A 39 10.52 -11.00 -7.10
N ALA A 40 9.93 -11.52 -8.18
CA ALA A 40 10.69 -12.07 -9.31
C ALA A 40 11.56 -11.00 -9.98
N VAL A 41 10.99 -9.81 -10.24
CA VAL A 41 11.73 -8.67 -10.81
C VAL A 41 12.82 -8.18 -9.85
N SER A 42 12.55 -8.17 -8.55
CA SER A 42 13.53 -7.74 -7.54
C SER A 42 14.73 -8.67 -7.43
N LEU A 43 14.57 -9.97 -7.70
CA LEU A 43 15.68 -10.92 -7.79
C LEU A 43 16.60 -10.57 -8.96
N TYR A 44 16.04 -10.26 -10.13
CA TYR A 44 16.81 -9.86 -11.30
C TYR A 44 17.66 -8.60 -11.05
N PHE A 45 17.11 -7.61 -10.33
CA PHE A 45 17.82 -6.36 -9.99
C PHE A 45 18.64 -6.45 -8.68
N HIS A 46 18.79 -7.63 -8.09
CA HIS A 46 19.52 -7.84 -6.83
C HIS A 46 19.06 -6.93 -5.67
N CYS A 47 17.77 -6.57 -5.62
CA CYS A 47 17.20 -5.71 -4.58
C CYS A 47 16.09 -6.42 -3.74
N PHE A 48 16.14 -7.75 -3.68
CA PHE A 48 15.10 -8.59 -3.08
C PHE A 48 14.79 -8.21 -1.63
N TYR A 49 15.81 -8.05 -0.79
CA TYR A 49 15.62 -7.67 0.62
C TYR A 49 14.94 -6.30 0.76
N ASN A 50 15.43 -5.29 0.04
CA ASN A 50 14.85 -3.94 0.09
C ASN A 50 13.41 -3.93 -0.43
N THR A 51 13.11 -4.79 -1.42
CA THR A 51 11.74 -4.94 -1.94
C THR A 51 10.81 -5.56 -0.91
N ILE A 52 11.25 -6.59 -0.17
CA ILE A 52 10.43 -7.16 0.92
C ILE A 52 10.15 -6.10 1.98
N VAL A 53 11.17 -5.37 2.42
CA VAL A 53 10.99 -4.30 3.42
C VAL A 53 10.04 -3.23 2.89
N PHE A 54 10.21 -2.80 1.62
CA PHE A 54 9.29 -1.86 0.98
C PHE A 54 7.84 -2.36 0.98
N LEU A 55 7.61 -3.60 0.58
CA LEU A 55 6.26 -4.18 0.57
C LEU A 55 5.63 -4.23 1.95
N VAL A 56 6.42 -4.60 2.98
CA VAL A 56 5.95 -4.64 4.38
C VAL A 56 5.52 -3.24 4.85
N LEU A 57 6.24 -2.21 4.45
CA LEU A 57 5.91 -0.82 4.77
C LEU A 57 4.74 -0.29 3.91
N TYR A 58 4.76 -0.53 2.61
CA TYR A 58 3.81 0.06 1.67
C TYR A 58 2.41 -0.53 1.74
N ILE A 59 2.30 -1.86 1.90
CA ILE A 59 1.02 -2.57 1.87
C ILE A 59 0.03 -2.10 2.95
N PRO A 60 0.44 -1.96 4.24
CA PRO A 60 -0.48 -1.47 5.28
C PRO A 60 -0.99 -0.06 5.00
N ILE A 61 -0.11 0.86 4.67
CA ILE A 61 -0.49 2.24 4.33
C ILE A 61 -1.48 2.24 3.18
N ARG A 62 -1.12 1.62 2.05
CA ARG A 62 -1.96 1.54 0.86
C ARG A 62 -3.34 0.98 1.13
N ARG A 63 -3.43 -0.01 2.02
CA ARG A 63 -4.71 -0.63 2.41
C ARG A 63 -5.61 0.32 3.19
N TYR A 64 -5.03 1.20 4.01
CA TYR A 64 -5.79 2.05 4.92
C TYR A 64 -6.13 3.41 4.34
N ILE A 65 -5.22 4.03 3.60
CA ILE A 65 -5.49 5.33 2.97
C ILE A 65 -6.33 5.23 1.70
N GLY A 66 -6.35 4.04 1.05
CA GLY A 66 -6.91 3.88 -0.29
C GLY A 66 -5.95 4.38 -1.37
N GLY A 67 -6.48 4.86 -2.48
CA GLY A 67 -5.71 5.50 -3.53
C GLY A 67 -6.03 4.99 -4.93
N PHE A 68 -5.31 5.51 -5.91
CA PHE A 68 -5.57 5.31 -7.32
C PHE A 68 -5.42 3.84 -7.76
N HIS A 69 -6.38 3.36 -8.55
CA HIS A 69 -6.35 2.06 -9.22
C HIS A 69 -6.66 2.23 -10.71
N PHE A 70 -5.92 1.50 -11.53
CA PHE A 70 -6.24 1.38 -12.96
C PHE A 70 -7.42 0.46 -13.17
N SER A 71 -8.27 0.78 -14.17
CA SER A 71 -9.40 -0.07 -14.55
C SER A 71 -8.95 -1.41 -15.15
N ASN A 72 -7.77 -1.44 -15.78
CA ASN A 72 -7.16 -2.65 -16.33
C ASN A 72 -6.26 -3.32 -15.29
N ASN A 73 -6.63 -4.54 -14.87
CA ASN A 73 -5.89 -5.30 -13.85
C ASN A 73 -4.43 -5.58 -14.23
N THR A 74 -4.17 -5.91 -15.50
CA THR A 74 -2.81 -6.18 -15.97
C THR A 74 -1.93 -4.95 -15.90
N LEU A 75 -2.45 -3.80 -16.33
CA LEU A 75 -1.76 -2.52 -16.23
C LEU A 75 -1.50 -2.16 -14.75
N CYS A 76 -2.48 -2.40 -13.88
CA CYS A 76 -2.36 -2.15 -12.46
C CYS A 76 -1.21 -2.96 -11.84
N ILE A 77 -1.12 -4.26 -12.13
CA ILE A 77 -0.05 -5.14 -11.64
C ILE A 77 1.31 -4.66 -12.15
N PHE A 78 1.42 -4.34 -13.44
CA PHE A 78 2.68 -3.91 -14.05
C PHE A 78 3.17 -2.59 -13.45
N VAL A 79 2.32 -1.58 -13.39
CA VAL A 79 2.67 -0.28 -12.80
C VAL A 79 3.00 -0.41 -11.31
N SER A 80 2.23 -1.19 -10.56
CA SER A 80 2.49 -1.41 -9.13
C SER A 80 3.83 -2.13 -8.91
N THR A 81 4.21 -3.07 -9.78
CA THR A 81 5.51 -3.73 -9.72
C THR A 81 6.65 -2.72 -9.93
N ILE A 82 6.56 -1.86 -10.94
CA ILE A 82 7.54 -0.80 -11.20
C ILE A 82 7.66 0.14 -10.00
N VAL A 83 6.51 0.62 -9.50
CA VAL A 83 6.42 1.54 -8.35
C VAL A 83 7.02 0.92 -7.07
N SER A 84 7.03 -0.41 -6.95
CA SER A 84 7.60 -1.08 -5.77
C SER A 84 9.10 -1.40 -5.91
N VAL A 85 9.56 -1.73 -7.13
CA VAL A 85 10.95 -2.13 -7.36
C VAL A 85 11.88 -0.91 -7.48
N ILE A 86 11.43 0.19 -8.11
CA ILE A 86 12.26 1.40 -8.25
C ILE A 86 12.72 1.94 -6.89
N PRO A 87 11.86 2.15 -5.88
CA PRO A 87 12.28 2.54 -4.53
C PRO A 87 13.30 1.59 -3.90
N ALA A 88 13.10 0.29 -4.06
CA ALA A 88 14.00 -0.70 -3.53
C ALA A 88 15.40 -0.64 -4.18
N ILE A 89 15.48 -0.28 -5.46
CA ILE A 89 16.76 -0.03 -6.14
C ILE A 89 17.37 1.29 -5.64
N LEU A 90 16.60 2.37 -5.65
CA LEU A 90 17.09 3.71 -5.30
C LEU A 90 17.58 3.77 -3.85
N SER A 91 16.93 3.08 -2.92
CA SER A 91 17.33 3.03 -1.52
C SER A 91 18.72 2.41 -1.28
N LYS A 92 19.30 1.73 -2.27
CA LYS A 92 20.68 1.19 -2.21
C LYS A 92 21.73 2.24 -2.53
N TYR A 93 21.38 3.22 -3.34
CA TYR A 93 22.34 4.19 -3.89
C TYR A 93 22.21 5.57 -3.25
N TYR A 94 21.05 5.91 -2.73
CA TYR A 94 20.76 7.23 -2.19
C TYR A 94 20.37 7.14 -0.73
N VAL A 95 21.04 7.95 0.10
CA VAL A 95 20.66 8.17 1.49
C VAL A 95 19.91 9.50 1.56
N ILE A 96 18.69 9.44 2.05
CA ILE A 96 17.82 10.60 2.18
C ILE A 96 18.09 11.30 3.51
N ASN A 97 18.19 12.62 3.47
CA ASN A 97 18.35 13.43 4.69
C ASN A 97 17.12 13.25 5.59
N THR A 98 17.35 13.02 6.88
CA THR A 98 16.31 12.74 7.88
C THR A 98 15.30 13.87 8.00
N LEU A 99 15.72 15.13 7.91
CA LEU A 99 14.79 16.26 7.96
C LEU A 99 13.84 16.25 6.77
N VAL A 100 14.33 15.90 5.57
CA VAL A 100 13.49 15.76 4.37
C VAL A 100 12.50 14.61 4.54
N ASN A 101 12.95 13.48 5.08
CA ASN A 101 12.08 12.33 5.37
C ASN A 101 10.96 12.68 6.36
N ILE A 102 11.31 13.33 7.48
CA ILE A 102 10.34 13.82 8.47
C ILE A 102 9.31 14.76 7.81
N LEU A 103 9.76 15.67 6.94
CA LEU A 103 8.87 16.61 6.25
C LEU A 103 7.83 15.88 5.40
N PHE A 104 8.26 14.91 4.58
CA PHE A 104 7.33 14.13 3.74
C PHE A 104 6.36 13.29 4.56
N ASN A 105 6.83 12.71 5.66
CA ASN A 105 5.97 11.95 6.58
C ASN A 105 4.88 12.85 7.22
N ILE A 106 5.25 14.08 7.64
CA ILE A 106 4.29 15.06 8.16
C ILE A 106 3.27 15.46 7.08
N ILE A 107 3.71 15.64 5.83
CA ILE A 107 2.81 15.95 4.71
C ILE A 107 1.81 14.80 4.51
N LEU A 108 2.24 13.54 4.52
CA LEU A 108 1.36 12.39 4.40
C LEU A 108 0.36 12.32 5.55
N ILE A 109 0.79 12.54 6.79
CA ILE A 109 -0.10 12.61 7.96
C ILE A 109 -1.16 13.70 7.76
N ALA A 110 -0.75 14.89 7.29
CA ALA A 110 -1.69 15.98 7.03
C ALA A 110 -2.71 15.62 5.93
N GLU A 111 -2.27 15.03 4.81
CA GLU A 111 -3.19 14.54 3.78
C GLU A 111 -4.13 13.46 4.30
N THR A 112 -3.64 12.52 5.10
CA THR A 112 -4.47 11.48 5.72
C THR A 112 -5.53 12.07 6.64
N VAL A 113 -5.20 13.09 7.42
CA VAL A 113 -6.16 13.79 8.27
C VAL A 113 -7.22 14.50 7.44
N LEU A 114 -6.86 15.12 6.32
CA LEU A 114 -7.76 15.95 5.51
C LEU A 114 -8.65 15.11 4.58
N ILE A 115 -8.09 14.13 3.87
CA ILE A 115 -8.76 13.50 2.73
C ILE A 115 -8.86 11.96 2.78
N ALA A 116 -8.08 11.28 3.62
CA ALA A 116 -8.13 9.82 3.69
C ALA A 116 -9.16 9.31 4.73
N PRO A 117 -9.64 8.07 4.58
CA PRO A 117 -9.47 7.17 3.44
C PRO A 117 -10.33 7.56 2.24
N ILE A 118 -9.86 7.28 1.02
CA ILE A 118 -10.66 7.50 -0.18
C ILE A 118 -11.40 6.22 -0.55
N ASP A 119 -12.71 6.35 -0.72
CA ASP A 119 -13.59 5.27 -1.13
C ASP A 119 -13.36 4.87 -2.60
N HIS A 120 -13.50 3.58 -2.86
CA HIS A 120 -13.52 3.08 -4.24
C HIS A 120 -14.97 2.73 -4.63
N PRO A 121 -15.42 3.00 -5.88
CA PRO A 121 -16.78 2.70 -6.33
C PRO A 121 -17.23 1.26 -6.02
N ASN A 122 -16.31 0.30 -6.11
CA ASN A 122 -16.58 -1.12 -5.84
C ASN A 122 -16.43 -1.51 -4.36
N LYS A 123 -16.05 -0.59 -3.47
CA LYS A 123 -15.87 -0.84 -2.03
C LYS A 123 -16.15 0.44 -1.27
N ARG A 124 -17.44 0.73 -1.06
CA ARG A 124 -17.84 1.84 -0.20
C ARG A 124 -17.61 1.47 1.26
N LEU A 125 -17.01 2.36 2.00
CA LEU A 125 -16.78 2.21 3.43
C LEU A 125 -18.02 2.72 4.19
N ASN A 126 -18.45 2.00 5.21
CA ASN A 126 -19.40 2.57 6.17
C ASN A 126 -18.66 3.47 7.17
N ASP A 127 -19.40 4.29 7.93
CA ASP A 127 -18.83 5.27 8.88
C ASP A 127 -17.88 4.64 9.90
N ILE A 128 -18.17 3.41 10.34
CA ILE A 128 -17.35 2.67 11.30
C ILE A 128 -16.04 2.25 10.66
N GLN A 129 -16.11 1.72 9.43
CA GLN A 129 -14.93 1.31 8.67
C GLN A 129 -14.06 2.51 8.30
N PHE A 130 -14.68 3.63 7.90
CA PHE A 130 -13.99 4.86 7.60
C PHE A 130 -13.15 5.35 8.78
N LYS A 131 -13.76 5.48 9.96
CA LYS A 131 -13.05 5.87 11.19
C LYS A 131 -11.95 4.89 11.57
N LEU A 132 -12.21 3.59 11.44
CA LEU A 132 -11.24 2.55 11.75
C LEU A 132 -10.02 2.59 10.82
N TYR A 133 -10.25 2.77 9.51
CA TYR A 133 -9.17 2.82 8.52
C TYR A 133 -8.34 4.10 8.68
N LYS A 134 -8.99 5.25 8.89
CA LYS A 134 -8.30 6.50 9.21
C LYS A 134 -7.41 6.37 10.44
N LYS A 135 -7.95 5.81 11.54
CA LYS A 135 -7.16 5.57 12.75
C LYS A 135 -5.95 4.66 12.49
N LYS A 136 -6.14 3.57 11.74
CA LYS A 136 -5.05 2.64 11.42
C LYS A 136 -3.99 3.28 10.54
N ALA A 137 -4.39 4.08 9.54
CA ALA A 137 -3.46 4.85 8.71
C ALA A 137 -2.60 5.77 9.58
N LEU A 138 -3.21 6.62 10.39
CA LEU A 138 -2.50 7.56 11.26
C LEU A 138 -1.55 6.85 12.24
N VAL A 139 -1.98 5.73 12.85
CA VAL A 139 -1.10 4.94 13.74
C VAL A 139 0.10 4.41 12.97
N THR A 140 -0.08 3.93 11.75
CA THR A 140 1.01 3.42 10.92
C THR A 140 2.00 4.54 10.54
N GLU A 141 1.49 5.70 10.11
CA GLU A 141 2.30 6.88 9.74
C GLU A 141 3.08 7.43 10.94
N ILE A 142 2.45 7.55 12.11
CA ILE A 142 3.13 7.96 13.35
C ILE A 142 4.21 6.95 13.74
N SER A 143 3.98 5.65 13.53
CA SER A 143 5.00 4.63 13.76
C SER A 143 6.18 4.79 12.80
N TYR A 144 5.94 5.14 11.54
CA TYR A 144 7.00 5.41 10.56
C TYR A 144 7.81 6.66 10.93
N LEU A 145 7.13 7.72 11.36
CA LEU A 145 7.80 8.92 11.88
C LEU A 145 8.73 8.56 13.06
N GLY A 146 8.24 7.73 13.98
CA GLY A 146 9.04 7.23 15.09
C GLY A 146 10.29 6.45 14.64
N ILE A 147 10.14 5.58 13.63
CA ILE A 147 11.27 4.82 13.05
C ILE A 147 12.28 5.76 12.40
N VAL A 148 11.82 6.76 11.66
CA VAL A 148 12.69 7.76 11.00
C VAL A 148 13.50 8.54 12.06
N ILE A 149 12.87 9.00 13.13
CA ILE A 149 13.56 9.73 14.21
C ILE A 149 14.56 8.82 14.93
N LEU A 150 14.16 7.59 15.26
CA LEU A 150 15.03 6.64 15.94
C LEU A 150 16.23 6.21 15.09
N SER A 151 16.12 6.24 13.77
CA SER A 151 17.21 5.88 12.86
C SER A 151 18.45 6.77 12.99
N GLU A 152 18.29 8.02 13.44
CA GLU A 152 19.41 8.92 13.74
C GLU A 152 20.28 8.40 14.86
N PHE A 153 19.68 7.76 15.87
CA PHE A 153 20.40 7.23 17.01
C PHE A 153 21.10 5.91 16.72
N PHE A 154 20.56 5.10 15.82
CA PHE A 154 21.05 3.76 15.53
C PHE A 154 21.81 3.64 14.20
N ALA A 155 22.00 4.74 13.48
CA ALA A 155 22.77 4.86 12.22
C ALA A 155 22.36 3.83 11.13
N PHE A 156 21.08 3.40 11.08
CA PHE A 156 20.58 2.58 9.99
C PHE A 156 19.80 3.44 8.99
N SER A 157 20.08 3.29 7.70
CA SER A 157 19.54 4.16 6.66
C SER A 157 18.53 3.47 5.73
N THR A 158 18.57 2.16 5.58
CA THR A 158 17.76 1.43 4.59
C THR A 158 16.26 1.58 4.84
N VAL A 159 15.80 1.36 6.07
CA VAL A 159 14.37 1.43 6.40
C VAL A 159 13.83 2.86 6.28
N PRO A 160 14.47 3.89 6.85
CA PRO A 160 14.06 5.28 6.66
C PRO A 160 14.01 5.71 5.21
N ASN A 161 15.01 5.34 4.40
CA ASN A 161 14.98 5.63 2.95
C ASN A 161 13.75 5.02 2.27
N LEU A 162 13.39 3.79 2.63
CA LEU A 162 12.21 3.13 2.07
C LEU A 162 10.91 3.78 2.56
N ILE A 163 10.83 4.24 3.81
CA ILE A 163 9.70 5.02 4.33
C ILE A 163 9.51 6.28 3.49
N PHE A 164 10.56 7.04 3.19
CA PHE A 164 10.48 8.22 2.35
C PHE A 164 9.82 7.95 0.98
N TYR A 165 10.20 6.84 0.31
CA TYR A 165 9.56 6.47 -0.96
C TYR A 165 8.12 6.02 -0.78
N VAL A 166 7.80 5.35 0.32
CA VAL A 166 6.40 4.99 0.67
C VAL A 166 5.56 6.25 0.83
N ASP A 167 6.09 7.26 1.52
CA ASP A 167 5.39 8.53 1.76
C ASP A 167 5.13 9.26 0.43
N ILE A 168 6.14 9.44 -0.43
CA ILE A 168 5.97 10.10 -1.74
C ILE A 168 4.93 9.40 -2.59
N ILE A 169 5.01 8.07 -2.72
CA ILE A 169 4.09 7.30 -3.55
C ILE A 169 2.67 7.39 -2.97
N SER A 170 2.53 7.37 -1.65
CA SER A 170 1.25 7.47 -0.97
C SER A 170 0.62 8.84 -1.15
N ILE A 171 1.38 9.93 -0.99
CA ILE A 171 0.97 11.32 -1.25
C ILE A 171 0.48 11.45 -2.70
N CYS A 172 1.28 11.06 -3.68
CA CYS A 172 0.90 11.13 -5.08
C CYS A 172 -0.38 10.33 -5.39
N SER A 173 -0.47 9.11 -4.85
CA SER A 173 -1.62 8.23 -5.07
C SER A 173 -2.90 8.78 -4.44
N LEU A 174 -2.80 9.37 -3.26
CA LEU A 174 -3.92 9.95 -2.53
C LEU A 174 -4.43 11.20 -3.25
N SER A 175 -3.52 12.13 -3.60
CA SER A 175 -3.84 13.36 -4.33
C SER A 175 -4.51 13.07 -5.68
N ILE A 176 -3.97 12.12 -6.48
CA ILE A 176 -4.57 11.73 -7.77
C ILE A 176 -5.99 11.17 -7.57
N SER A 177 -6.18 10.33 -6.55
CA SER A 177 -7.48 9.74 -6.26
C SER A 177 -8.50 10.78 -5.81
N TYR A 178 -8.08 11.74 -5.00
CA TYR A 178 -8.92 12.85 -4.55
C TYR A 178 -9.40 13.72 -5.72
N ILE A 179 -8.48 14.11 -6.60
CA ILE A 179 -8.82 14.89 -7.81
C ILE A 179 -9.82 14.12 -8.68
N LYS A 180 -9.58 12.81 -8.88
CA LYS A 180 -10.49 11.98 -9.69
C LYS A 180 -11.87 11.79 -9.05
N SER A 181 -11.99 11.83 -7.74
CA SER A 181 -13.28 11.71 -7.04
C SER A 181 -14.07 13.02 -7.02
N SER A 182 -13.40 14.16 -7.27
CA SER A 182 -14.02 15.49 -7.32
C SER A 182 -14.45 15.92 -8.72
N LEU A 183 -14.05 15.18 -9.76
CA LEU A 183 -14.48 15.34 -11.16
C LEU A 183 -15.62 14.39 -11.51
#